data_1c3e15a90b6364dfe8eda23aefa09160
#
_entry.id   1c3e15a90b6364dfe8eda23aefa09160
#
_cell.length_a   1.000
_cell.length_b   1.000
_cell.length_c   1.000
_cell.angle_alpha   90.00
_cell.angle_beta   90.00
_cell.angle_gamma   90.00
#
_symmetry.space_group_name_H-M   'P 1'
#
loop_
_entity.id
_entity.type
_entity.pdbx_description
1 polymer ?
#
loop_
_entity_poly.entity_id
_entity_poly.type
_entity_poly.pdbx_seq_one_letter_code
_entity_poly.pdbx_strand_id
1 'polypeptide(L)'
;MTPPGENAAEVRVRVERVINRARPVLAEGHDAIVVAHGHVLRALGAAWIRLAPQDGAVLKLGTATVSTLGYEHGRPVIDAWNIEPR
;
A
#
# COMPACT_ATOMS: atom_id res chain seq x y z
N MET A 1 -14.76 10.30 1.19
CA MET A 1 -15.52 10.08 -0.05
C MET A 1 -14.57 9.98 -1.22
N THR A 2 -14.75 9.01 -2.07
CA THR A 2 -13.95 8.89 -3.28
C THR A 2 -14.35 10.01 -4.25
N PRO A 3 -13.38 10.72 -4.84
CA PRO A 3 -13.72 11.75 -5.82
C PRO A 3 -14.57 11.17 -6.95
N PRO A 4 -15.55 11.95 -7.46
CA PRO A 4 -16.33 11.50 -8.60
C PRO A 4 -15.40 11.12 -9.76
N GLY A 5 -15.65 9.99 -10.37
CA GLY A 5 -14.86 9.52 -11.50
C GLY A 5 -13.64 8.68 -11.17
N GLU A 6 -13.21 8.64 -9.91
CA GLU A 6 -12.11 7.75 -9.55
C GLU A 6 -12.63 6.32 -9.45
N ASN A 7 -12.12 5.45 -10.28
CA ASN A 7 -12.50 4.04 -10.32
C ASN A 7 -11.31 3.15 -9.94
N ALA A 8 -11.53 1.83 -9.93
CA ALA A 8 -10.51 0.87 -9.55
C ALA A 8 -9.25 0.95 -10.43
N ALA A 9 -9.44 1.21 -11.73
CA ALA A 9 -8.31 1.32 -12.65
C ALA A 9 -7.45 2.56 -12.35
N GLU A 10 -8.08 3.67 -11.99
CA GLU A 10 -7.37 4.90 -11.65
C GLU A 10 -6.61 4.75 -10.32
N VAL A 11 -7.22 4.10 -9.34
CA VAL A 11 -6.56 3.80 -8.08
C VAL A 11 -5.35 2.90 -8.33
N ARG A 12 -5.50 1.90 -9.20
CA ARG A 12 -4.42 1.00 -9.56
C ARG A 12 -3.22 1.75 -10.14
N VAL A 13 -3.47 2.66 -11.08
CA VAL A 13 -2.41 3.46 -11.69
C VAL A 13 -1.68 4.29 -10.63
N ARG A 14 -2.44 4.91 -9.73
CA ARG A 14 -1.87 5.71 -8.65
C ARG A 14 -0.99 4.86 -7.73
N VAL A 15 -1.48 3.71 -7.31
CA VAL A 15 -0.77 2.80 -6.40
C VAL A 15 0.50 2.27 -7.04
N GLU A 16 0.41 1.85 -8.29
CA GLU A 16 1.58 1.35 -9.02
C GLU A 16 2.64 2.42 -9.18
N ARG A 17 2.22 3.65 -9.38
CA ARG A 17 3.15 4.78 -9.47
C ARG A 17 3.92 4.98 -8.17
N VAL A 18 3.23 4.88 -7.04
CA VAL A 18 3.85 4.99 -5.72
C VAL A 18 4.85 3.86 -5.50
N ILE A 19 4.45 2.64 -5.79
CA ILE A 19 5.31 1.46 -5.64
C ILE A 19 6.56 1.60 -6.52
N ASN A 20 6.38 2.03 -7.77
CA ASN A 20 7.49 2.18 -8.70
C ASN A 20 8.48 3.26 -8.26
N ARG A 21 8.00 4.30 -7.58
CA ARG A 21 8.88 5.32 -7.01
C ARG A 21 9.64 4.81 -5.79
N ALA A 22 9.05 3.91 -5.03
CA ALA A 22 9.67 3.35 -3.84
C ALA A 22 10.72 2.29 -4.16
N ARG A 23 10.55 1.53 -5.25
CA ARG A 23 11.44 0.41 -5.57
C ARG A 23 12.92 0.75 -5.62
N PRO A 24 13.37 1.83 -6.29
CA PRO A 24 14.79 2.16 -6.29
C PRO A 24 15.34 2.46 -4.90
N VAL A 25 14.55 3.14 -4.08
CA VAL A 25 14.93 3.47 -2.70
C VAL A 25 15.10 2.21 -1.88
N LEU A 26 14.14 1.29 -2.02
CA LEU A 26 14.18 0.01 -1.30
C LEU A 26 15.34 -0.86 -1.80
N ALA A 27 15.63 -0.83 -3.09
CA ALA A 27 16.73 -1.62 -3.68
C ALA A 27 18.09 -1.16 -3.14
N GLU A 28 18.20 0.10 -2.73
CA GLU A 28 19.42 0.63 -2.13
C GLU A 28 19.51 0.36 -0.63
N GLY A 29 18.55 -0.34 -0.07
CA GLY A 29 18.52 -0.66 1.35
C GLY A 29 17.90 0.41 2.23
N HIS A 30 17.26 1.41 1.64
CA HIS A 30 16.58 2.47 2.38
C HIS A 30 15.10 2.14 2.55
N ASP A 31 14.47 2.83 3.48
CA ASP A 31 13.03 2.72 3.71
C ASP A 31 12.29 3.85 3.01
N ALA A 32 11.02 3.61 2.74
CA ALA A 32 10.13 4.63 2.20
C ALA A 32 8.88 4.73 3.09
N ILE A 33 8.43 5.95 3.33
CA ILE A 33 7.21 6.19 4.10
C ILE A 33 6.17 6.75 3.15
N VAL A 34 4.98 6.16 3.18
CA VAL A 34 3.85 6.62 2.37
C VAL A 34 2.75 7.08 3.31
N VAL A 35 2.28 8.31 3.10
CA VAL A 35 1.19 8.88 3.86
C VAL A 35 0.06 9.20 2.89
N ALA A 36 -1.12 8.63 3.12
CA ALA A 36 -2.26 8.83 2.25
C ALA A 36 -3.54 8.45 3.00
N HIS A 37 -4.67 8.59 2.34
CA HIS A 37 -5.95 8.15 2.91
C HIS A 37 -6.03 6.62 2.95
N GLY A 38 -6.80 6.10 3.90
CA GLY A 38 -6.93 4.66 4.11
C GLY A 38 -7.37 3.90 2.87
N HIS A 39 -8.25 4.47 2.06
CA HIS A 39 -8.71 3.84 0.82
C HIS A 39 -7.54 3.53 -0.12
N VAL A 40 -6.65 4.50 -0.32
CA VAL A 40 -5.49 4.34 -1.19
C VAL A 40 -4.47 3.39 -0.55
N LEU A 41 -4.28 3.50 0.76
CA LEU A 41 -3.32 2.64 1.47
C LEU A 41 -3.74 1.17 1.47
N ARG A 42 -5.04 0.89 1.58
CA ARG A 42 -5.54 -0.49 1.45
C ARG A 42 -5.27 -1.04 0.06
N ALA A 43 -5.52 -0.24 -0.96
CA ALA A 43 -5.23 -0.63 -2.33
C ALA A 43 -3.73 -0.83 -2.55
N LEU A 44 -2.90 0.00 -1.93
CA LEU A 44 -1.45 -0.14 -1.99
C LEU A 44 -1.00 -1.47 -1.39
N GLY A 45 -1.52 -1.82 -0.22
CA GLY A 45 -1.21 -3.08 0.43
C GLY A 45 -1.59 -4.28 -0.42
N ALA A 46 -2.78 -4.25 -1.02
CA ALA A 46 -3.23 -5.31 -1.91
C ALA A 46 -2.32 -5.43 -3.14
N ALA A 47 -1.99 -4.31 -3.77
CA ALA A 47 -1.13 -4.31 -4.95
C ALA A 47 0.28 -4.79 -4.62
N TRP A 48 0.79 -4.46 -3.45
CA TRP A 48 2.11 -4.88 -3.00
C TRP A 48 2.24 -6.41 -2.98
N ILE A 49 1.19 -7.09 -2.50
CA ILE A 49 1.17 -8.56 -2.45
C ILE A 49 0.51 -9.17 -3.69
N ARG A 50 0.40 -8.39 -4.77
CA ARG A 50 -0.08 -8.82 -6.09
C ARG A 50 -1.54 -9.22 -6.14
N LEU A 51 -2.34 -8.67 -5.26
CA LEU A 51 -3.78 -8.74 -5.37
C LEU A 51 -4.28 -7.55 -6.18
N ALA A 52 -5.49 -7.67 -6.72
CA ALA A 52 -6.11 -6.53 -7.38
C ALA A 52 -6.35 -5.42 -6.35
N PRO A 53 -6.12 -4.14 -6.68
CA PRO A 53 -6.29 -3.05 -5.72
C PRO A 53 -7.66 -2.98 -5.06
N GLN A 54 -8.72 -3.36 -5.76
CA GLN A 54 -10.06 -3.39 -5.18
C GLN A 54 -10.20 -4.43 -4.06
N ASP A 55 -9.33 -5.45 -4.05
CA ASP A 55 -9.31 -6.46 -2.99
C ASP A 55 -8.77 -5.90 -1.68
N GLY A 56 -8.23 -4.69 -1.71
CA GLY A 56 -7.82 -3.99 -0.48
C GLY A 56 -8.97 -3.76 0.48
N ALA A 57 -10.21 -3.87 0.02
CA ALA A 57 -11.37 -3.74 0.89
C ALA A 57 -11.41 -4.76 2.02
N VAL A 58 -10.73 -5.91 1.84
CA VAL A 58 -10.65 -6.93 2.90
C VAL A 58 -9.52 -6.65 3.89
N LEU A 59 -8.70 -5.64 3.65
CA LEU A 59 -7.63 -5.24 4.56
C LEU A 59 -8.14 -4.13 5.46
N LYS A 60 -8.34 -4.44 6.72
CA LYS A 60 -8.80 -3.44 7.68
C LYS A 60 -7.68 -2.46 7.99
N LEU A 61 -7.99 -1.19 8.00
CA LEU A 61 -6.99 -0.16 8.27
C LEU A 61 -7.64 0.97 9.08
N GLY A 62 -7.21 1.12 10.32
CA GLY A 62 -7.69 2.17 11.20
C GLY A 62 -6.95 3.48 10.97
N THR A 63 -7.54 4.56 11.47
CA THR A 63 -6.93 5.88 11.40
C THR A 63 -5.68 5.92 12.30
N ALA A 64 -4.64 6.57 11.81
CA ALA A 64 -3.39 6.76 12.56
C ALA A 64 -2.70 5.45 12.96
N THR A 65 -2.84 4.41 12.15
CA THR A 65 -2.12 3.16 12.34
C THR A 65 -0.91 3.10 11.41
N VAL A 66 0.00 2.20 11.72
CA VAL A 66 1.19 1.97 10.91
C VAL A 66 1.15 0.55 10.36
N SER A 67 1.47 0.42 9.08
CA SER A 67 1.63 -0.88 8.44
C SER A 67 3.01 -0.93 7.80
N THR A 68 3.62 -2.09 7.80
CA THR A 68 4.90 -2.30 7.14
C THR A 68 4.78 -3.35 6.06
N LEU A 69 5.30 -2.99 4.91
CA LEU A 69 5.37 -3.87 3.75
C LEU A 69 6.85 -4.20 3.55
N GLY A 70 7.14 -5.40 3.18
CA GLY A 70 8.53 -5.80 3.04
C GLY A 70 8.70 -6.95 2.05
N TYR A 71 9.82 -7.63 2.18
CA TYR A 71 10.13 -8.79 1.35
C TYR A 71 10.48 -9.96 2.22
N GLU A 72 10.08 -11.14 1.76
CA GLU A 72 10.50 -12.40 2.36
C GLU A 72 10.86 -13.34 1.22
N HIS A 73 12.10 -13.80 1.21
CA HIS A 73 12.64 -14.64 0.13
C HIS A 73 12.39 -14.05 -1.26
N GLY A 74 12.56 -12.72 -1.37
CA GLY A 74 12.37 -12.00 -2.63
C GLY A 74 10.92 -11.74 -3.02
N ARG A 75 9.95 -12.13 -2.18
CA ARG A 75 8.53 -11.90 -2.45
C ARG A 75 8.02 -10.72 -1.63
N PRO A 76 7.24 -9.83 -2.24
CA PRO A 76 6.56 -8.78 -1.47
C PRO A 76 5.59 -9.40 -0.47
N VAL A 77 5.69 -8.98 0.78
CA VAL A 77 4.82 -9.46 1.85
C VAL A 77 4.31 -8.27 2.67
N ILE A 78 3.24 -8.50 3.41
CA ILE A 78 2.80 -7.58 4.44
C ILE A 78 3.43 -8.07 5.73
N ASP A 79 4.34 -7.28 6.28
CA ASP A 79 5.09 -7.65 7.46
C ASP A 79 4.31 -7.33 8.73
N ALA A 80 3.66 -6.16 8.77
CA ALA A 80 2.78 -5.77 9.85
C ALA A 80 1.65 -4.92 9.27
N TRP A 81 0.46 -5.04 9.82
CA TRP A 81 -0.68 -4.33 9.29
C TRP A 81 -1.56 -3.78 10.40
N ASN A 82 -1.97 -2.52 10.24
CA ASN A 82 -2.95 -1.88 11.11
C ASN A 82 -2.50 -1.84 12.59
N ILE A 83 -1.25 -1.51 12.81
CA ILE A 83 -0.68 -1.48 14.16
C ILE A 83 -0.87 -0.09 14.75
N GLU A 84 -1.47 -0.03 15.94
CA GLU A 84 -1.62 1.24 16.65
C GLU A 84 -0.28 1.65 17.24
N PRO A 85 0.21 2.87 16.95
CA PRO A 85 1.42 3.38 17.57
C PRO A 85 1.17 3.64 19.05
N ARG A 86 2.18 3.42 19.85
CA ARG A 86 2.11 3.67 21.30
C ARG A 86 2.76 4.97 21.65
#